data_0498de412d146b6362a17da29cd1102d
#
_entry.id   0498de412d146b6362a17da29cd1102d
#
_cell.length_a   1.000
_cell.length_b   1.000
_cell.length_c   1.000
_cell.angle_alpha   90.00
_cell.angle_beta   90.00
_cell.angle_gamma   90.00
#
_symmetry.space_group_name_H-M   'P 1'
#
loop_
_entity.id
_entity.type
_entity.pdbx_description
1 polymer ?
#
loop_
_entity_poly.entity_id
_entity_poly.type
_entity_poly.pdbx_seq_one_letter_code
_entity_poly.pdbx_strand_id
1 'polypeptide(L)'
;MTIAPIARAAIETSAQIAYLNAFEPIERCFWAMRAATDKIHYEKERDLVPGVFPRLKEATKVHTARHRGTKFEFPSNTELVRETLKDIDGYRMYKETSAYTHQHAWTAYKHSNYVMHNPLPLELRTIRFVLDALAAADYAARSFVNYRDSTKTATAYSNLNILLGIRKAVHDEFVAWMTENNVAPAP
;
A
#
# COMPACT_ATOMS: atom_id res chain seq x y z
N MET A 1 19.27 5.64 -8.08
CA MET A 1 18.31 5.61 -6.95
C MET A 1 17.24 4.60 -7.33
N THR A 2 16.99 3.59 -6.53
CA THR A 2 15.99 2.59 -6.88
C THR A 2 14.60 3.08 -6.50
N ILE A 3 13.63 2.95 -7.39
CA ILE A 3 12.21 3.32 -7.16
C ILE A 3 11.52 2.36 -6.16
N ALA A 4 12.10 1.19 -5.94
CA ALA A 4 11.51 0.13 -5.12
C ALA A 4 11.13 0.57 -3.69
N PRO A 5 11.95 1.31 -2.92
CA PRO A 5 11.55 1.79 -1.60
C PRO A 5 10.34 2.72 -1.64
N ILE A 6 10.25 3.57 -2.67
CA ILE A 6 9.13 4.51 -2.84
C ILE A 6 7.85 3.74 -3.19
N ALA A 7 7.94 2.80 -4.13
CA ALA A 7 6.82 1.95 -4.52
C ALA A 7 6.33 1.10 -3.33
N ARG A 8 7.25 0.52 -2.56
CA ARG A 8 6.93 -0.21 -1.35
C ARG A 8 6.19 0.66 -0.33
N ALA A 9 6.70 1.85 -0.04
CA ALA A 9 6.04 2.77 0.88
C ALA A 9 4.64 3.18 0.40
N ALA A 10 4.45 3.38 -0.90
CA ALA A 10 3.14 3.66 -1.49
C ALA A 10 2.17 2.47 -1.32
N ILE A 11 2.62 1.23 -1.55
CA ILE A 11 1.81 0.02 -1.36
C ILE A 11 1.41 -0.14 0.12
N GLU A 12 2.35 0.01 1.06
CA GLU A 12 2.09 -0.07 2.49
C GLU A 12 1.08 0.99 2.95
N THR A 13 1.26 2.24 2.51
CA THR A 13 0.36 3.35 2.84
C THR A 13 -1.04 3.12 2.26
N SER A 14 -1.12 2.63 1.03
CA SER A 14 -2.39 2.30 0.37
C SER A 14 -3.15 1.21 1.12
N ALA A 15 -2.45 0.17 1.58
CA ALA A 15 -3.05 -0.89 2.39
C ALA A 15 -3.58 -0.35 3.72
N GLN A 16 -2.84 0.53 4.39
CA GLN A 16 -3.29 1.18 5.63
C GLN A 16 -4.53 2.04 5.40
N ILE A 17 -4.56 2.84 4.34
CA ILE A 17 -5.73 3.68 3.99
C ILE A 17 -6.95 2.79 3.71
N ALA A 18 -6.81 1.76 2.89
CA ALA A 18 -7.89 0.86 2.55
C ALA A 18 -8.41 0.12 3.80
N TYR A 19 -7.51 -0.35 4.68
CA TYR A 19 -7.86 -0.97 5.95
C TYR A 19 -8.67 -0.04 6.84
N LEU A 20 -8.21 1.20 7.04
CA LEU A 20 -8.90 2.18 7.87
C LEU A 20 -10.27 2.55 7.30
N ASN A 21 -10.42 2.59 5.98
CA ASN A 21 -11.68 2.91 5.32
C ASN A 21 -12.74 1.80 5.43
N ALA A 22 -12.34 0.58 5.81
CA ALA A 22 -13.28 -0.52 6.05
C ALA A 22 -14.06 -0.37 7.38
N PHE A 23 -13.65 0.54 8.26
CA PHE A 23 -14.27 0.71 9.57
C PHE A 23 -15.25 1.88 9.62
N GLU A 24 -16.24 1.77 10.50
CA GLU A 24 -17.12 2.87 10.87
C GLU A 24 -16.33 4.04 11.50
N PRO A 25 -16.83 5.30 11.44
CA PRO A 25 -16.07 6.49 11.81
C PRO A 25 -15.38 6.42 13.19
N ILE A 26 -16.07 5.90 14.20
CA ILE A 26 -15.54 5.81 15.57
C ILE A 26 -14.41 4.78 15.66
N GLU A 27 -14.61 3.61 15.07
CA GLU A 27 -13.58 2.56 15.03
C GLU A 27 -12.38 3.01 14.18
N ARG A 28 -12.64 3.69 13.08
CA ARG A 28 -11.58 4.25 12.23
C ARG A 28 -10.69 5.22 13.01
N CYS A 29 -11.28 6.14 13.79
CA CYS A 29 -10.50 7.04 14.64
C CYS A 29 -9.64 6.28 15.63
N PHE A 30 -10.18 5.21 16.23
CA PHE A 30 -9.42 4.35 17.12
C PHE A 30 -8.24 3.70 16.42
N TRP A 31 -8.47 3.04 15.27
CA TRP A 31 -7.41 2.35 14.52
C TRP A 31 -6.39 3.30 13.92
N ALA A 32 -6.80 4.50 13.46
CA ALA A 32 -5.87 5.53 12.99
C ALA A 32 -4.95 6.03 14.12
N MET A 33 -5.50 6.29 15.30
CA MET A 33 -4.71 6.65 16.48
C MET A 33 -3.78 5.51 16.89
N ARG A 34 -4.23 4.26 16.82
CA ARG A 34 -3.42 3.07 17.12
C ARG A 34 -2.26 2.94 16.15
N ALA A 35 -2.52 3.05 14.84
CA ALA A 35 -1.48 3.03 13.81
C ALA A 35 -0.42 4.12 14.02
N ALA A 36 -0.84 5.33 14.39
CA ALA A 36 0.08 6.42 14.69
C ALA A 36 0.93 6.13 15.93
N THR A 37 0.36 5.55 16.98
CA THR A 37 1.07 5.29 18.23
C THR A 37 1.96 4.06 18.19
N ASP A 38 1.60 3.02 17.45
CA ASP A 38 2.41 1.81 17.31
C ASP A 38 3.73 2.07 16.55
N LYS A 39 3.78 3.13 15.75
CA LYS A 39 4.99 3.55 15.03
C LYS A 39 5.89 4.49 15.84
N ILE A 40 5.42 4.97 16.98
CA ILE A 40 6.20 5.87 17.84
C ILE A 40 7.04 5.04 18.80
N HIS A 41 8.31 4.85 18.47
CA HIS A 41 9.24 4.05 19.25
C HIS A 41 9.97 4.82 20.35
N TYR A 42 10.04 6.16 20.25
CA TYR A 42 10.81 7.02 21.17
C TYR A 42 9.96 8.10 21.80
N GLU A 43 10.26 8.43 23.06
CA GLU A 43 9.53 9.50 23.77
C GLU A 43 9.53 10.84 23.04
N LYS A 44 10.65 11.17 22.36
CA LYS A 44 10.75 12.39 21.56
C LYS A 44 9.76 12.46 20.40
N GLU A 45 9.34 11.32 19.86
CA GLU A 45 8.36 11.27 18.77
C GLU A 45 6.93 11.47 19.27
N ARG A 46 6.67 11.25 20.56
CA ARG A 46 5.35 11.50 21.17
C ARG A 46 4.94 12.97 21.09
N ASP A 47 5.93 13.88 21.13
CA ASP A 47 5.68 15.31 21.05
C ASP A 47 5.27 15.76 19.64
N LEU A 48 5.57 14.96 18.61
CA LEU A 48 5.18 15.22 17.22
C LEU A 48 3.68 15.04 16.97
N VAL A 49 2.97 14.34 17.86
CA VAL A 49 1.53 14.07 17.73
C VAL A 49 0.78 14.46 19.02
N PRO A 50 0.78 15.76 19.38
CA PRO A 50 0.18 16.23 20.63
C PRO A 50 -1.32 15.88 20.67
N GLY A 51 -1.75 15.40 21.82
CA GLY A 51 -3.15 15.06 22.06
C GLY A 51 -3.62 13.71 21.50
N VAL A 52 -2.79 12.97 20.73
CA VAL A 52 -3.15 11.64 20.21
C VAL A 52 -3.21 10.63 21.37
N PHE A 53 -2.22 10.61 22.25
CA PHE A 53 -2.18 9.65 23.36
C PHE A 53 -3.35 9.78 24.36
N PRO A 54 -3.74 10.97 24.82
CA PRO A 54 -4.93 11.11 25.66
C PRO A 54 -6.20 10.64 24.96
N ARG A 55 -6.37 10.98 23.68
CA ARG A 55 -7.55 10.53 22.87
C ARG A 55 -7.53 9.02 22.64
N LEU A 56 -6.36 8.43 22.37
CA LEU A 56 -6.22 6.98 22.23
C LEU A 56 -6.57 6.26 23.52
N LYS A 57 -6.13 6.76 24.68
CA LYS A 57 -6.47 6.20 25.98
C LYS A 57 -7.99 6.17 26.22
N GLU A 58 -8.67 7.23 25.88
CA GLU A 58 -10.13 7.32 25.99
C GLU A 58 -10.84 6.40 24.99
N ALA A 59 -10.42 6.43 23.72
CA ALA A 59 -10.94 5.54 22.68
C ALA A 59 -10.70 4.06 23.03
N THR A 60 -9.54 3.72 23.60
CA THR A 60 -9.21 2.36 24.05
C THR A 60 -10.17 1.89 25.14
N LYS A 61 -10.50 2.74 26.12
CA LYS A 61 -11.49 2.38 27.16
C LYS A 61 -12.85 2.04 26.56
N VAL A 62 -13.34 2.87 25.63
CA VAL A 62 -14.63 2.67 24.97
C VAL A 62 -14.60 1.38 24.15
N HIS A 63 -13.53 1.14 23.41
CA HIS A 63 -13.39 -0.03 22.57
C HIS A 63 -13.25 -1.32 23.40
N THR A 64 -12.44 -1.30 24.47
CA THR A 64 -12.31 -2.43 25.40
C THR A 64 -13.63 -2.78 26.09
N ALA A 65 -14.45 -1.78 26.40
CA ALA A 65 -15.78 -2.01 26.97
C ALA A 65 -16.74 -2.72 25.98
N ARG A 66 -16.58 -2.46 24.68
CA ARG A 66 -17.41 -3.07 23.62
C ARG A 66 -16.91 -4.46 23.18
N HIS A 67 -15.60 -4.68 23.19
CA HIS A 67 -14.96 -5.88 22.60
C HIS A 67 -14.06 -6.57 23.64
N ARG A 68 -14.65 -7.06 24.72
CA ARG A 68 -13.92 -7.77 25.79
C ARG A 68 -13.16 -8.97 25.23
N GLY A 69 -11.83 -9.01 25.44
CA GLY A 69 -10.98 -10.16 25.12
C GLY A 69 -10.27 -10.10 23.77
N THR A 70 -10.46 -9.04 22.97
CA THR A 70 -9.77 -8.89 21.68
C THR A 70 -8.39 -8.24 21.86
N LYS A 71 -7.36 -8.75 21.19
CA LYS A 71 -6.07 -8.06 21.10
C LYS A 71 -6.21 -6.84 20.18
N PHE A 72 -5.71 -5.69 20.65
CA PHE A 72 -5.78 -4.42 19.92
C PHE A 72 -4.40 -4.02 19.41
N GLU A 73 -3.76 -4.92 18.66
CA GLU A 73 -2.54 -4.60 17.94
C GLU A 73 -2.90 -4.17 16.51
N PHE A 74 -2.28 -3.10 16.04
CA PHE A 74 -2.45 -2.72 14.64
C PHE A 74 -1.73 -3.76 13.78
N PRO A 75 -2.36 -4.27 12.70
CA PRO A 75 -1.74 -5.30 11.87
C PRO A 75 -0.40 -4.85 11.29
N SER A 76 0.52 -5.79 11.14
CA SER A 76 1.79 -5.52 10.47
C SER A 76 1.56 -5.11 9.00
N ASN A 77 2.51 -4.39 8.39
CA ASN A 77 2.41 -4.01 6.98
C ASN A 77 2.22 -5.23 6.06
N THR A 78 2.84 -6.35 6.38
CA THR A 78 2.69 -7.60 5.61
C THR A 78 1.27 -8.15 5.67
N GLU A 79 0.66 -8.15 6.86
CA GLU A 79 -0.72 -8.58 7.06
C GLU A 79 -1.70 -7.64 6.37
N LEU A 80 -1.52 -6.33 6.56
CA LEU A 80 -2.34 -5.31 5.90
C LEU A 80 -2.36 -5.48 4.38
N VAL A 81 -1.19 -5.57 3.77
CA VAL A 81 -1.09 -5.72 2.31
C VAL A 81 -1.75 -7.02 1.85
N ARG A 82 -1.50 -8.13 2.57
CA ARG A 82 -2.06 -9.44 2.22
C ARG A 82 -3.59 -9.44 2.25
N GLU A 83 -4.17 -8.88 3.31
CA GLU A 83 -5.62 -8.94 3.53
C GLU A 83 -6.38 -7.85 2.75
N THR A 84 -5.79 -6.65 2.68
CA THR A 84 -6.51 -5.48 2.14
C THR A 84 -6.37 -5.36 0.63
N LEU A 85 -5.20 -5.69 0.07
CA LEU A 85 -4.91 -5.56 -1.36
C LEU A 85 -4.94 -6.90 -2.10
N LYS A 86 -5.64 -7.90 -1.56
CA LYS A 86 -5.72 -9.25 -2.14
C LYS A 86 -6.27 -9.26 -3.56
N ASP A 87 -7.26 -8.42 -3.84
CA ASP A 87 -7.95 -8.36 -5.14
C ASP A 87 -7.08 -7.81 -6.28
N ILE A 88 -5.95 -7.20 -5.96
CA ILE A 88 -4.98 -6.65 -6.91
C ILE A 88 -3.59 -7.31 -6.79
N ASP A 89 -3.52 -8.47 -6.13
CA ASP A 89 -2.25 -9.19 -5.88
C ASP A 89 -1.19 -8.36 -5.14
N GLY A 90 -1.66 -7.54 -4.22
CA GLY A 90 -0.80 -6.60 -3.47
C GLY A 90 0.33 -7.27 -2.71
N TYR A 91 0.14 -8.52 -2.25
CA TYR A 91 1.19 -9.25 -1.54
C TYR A 91 2.40 -9.60 -2.44
N ARG A 92 2.17 -9.95 -3.71
CA ARG A 92 3.25 -10.14 -4.70
C ARG A 92 3.99 -8.82 -4.92
N MET A 93 3.25 -7.74 -5.20
CA MET A 93 3.83 -6.40 -5.40
C MET A 93 4.71 -5.98 -4.23
N TYR A 94 4.23 -6.19 -3.00
CA TYR A 94 4.94 -5.89 -1.77
C TYR A 94 6.19 -6.74 -1.59
N LYS A 95 6.12 -8.06 -1.85
CA LYS A 95 7.28 -8.96 -1.77
C LYS A 95 8.37 -8.58 -2.75
N GLU A 96 8.00 -8.30 -3.99
CA GLU A 96 8.94 -7.90 -5.04
C GLU A 96 9.66 -6.60 -4.66
N THR A 97 8.91 -5.54 -4.31
CA THR A 97 9.51 -4.26 -3.90
C THR A 97 10.34 -4.38 -2.63
N SER A 98 9.92 -5.21 -1.65
CA SER A 98 10.66 -5.47 -0.42
C SER A 98 11.98 -6.16 -0.67
N ALA A 99 12.02 -7.14 -1.57
CA ALA A 99 13.23 -7.86 -1.93
C ALA A 99 14.29 -6.91 -2.50
N TYR A 100 13.89 -5.92 -3.31
CA TYR A 100 14.80 -4.91 -3.84
C TYR A 100 15.18 -3.82 -2.81
N THR A 101 14.30 -3.55 -1.85
CA THR A 101 14.57 -2.55 -0.81
C THR A 101 15.61 -3.04 0.21
N HIS A 102 15.55 -4.32 0.58
CA HIS A 102 16.41 -4.88 1.63
C HIS A 102 17.71 -5.47 1.11
N GLN A 103 17.97 -5.43 -0.20
CA GLN A 103 19.21 -5.93 -0.83
C GLN A 103 19.70 -7.27 -0.24
N HIS A 104 18.77 -8.21 -0.03
CA HIS A 104 19.19 -9.54 0.43
C HIS A 104 20.21 -10.13 -0.55
N ALA A 105 21.30 -10.71 -0.05
CA ALA A 105 22.34 -11.31 -0.88
C ALA A 105 21.79 -12.28 -1.92
N TRP A 106 20.73 -13.02 -1.57
CA TRP A 106 20.02 -13.91 -2.49
C TRP A 106 19.26 -13.14 -3.59
N THR A 107 18.69 -11.99 -3.28
CA THR A 107 18.01 -11.13 -4.27
C THR A 107 19.02 -10.47 -5.20
N ALA A 108 20.17 -10.03 -4.66
CA ALA A 108 21.27 -9.52 -5.46
C ALA A 108 21.83 -10.60 -6.39
N TYR A 109 21.99 -11.84 -5.90
CA TYR A 109 22.41 -12.97 -6.70
C TYR A 109 21.40 -13.34 -7.80
N LYS A 110 20.11 -13.46 -7.46
CA LYS A 110 19.03 -13.69 -8.44
C LYS A 110 18.95 -12.56 -9.45
N HIS A 111 19.11 -11.32 -9.00
CA HIS A 111 19.13 -10.16 -9.88
C HIS A 111 20.31 -10.20 -10.84
N SER A 112 21.51 -10.46 -10.35
CA SER A 112 22.71 -10.60 -11.16
C SER A 112 22.58 -11.72 -12.20
N ASN A 113 22.10 -12.89 -11.78
CA ASN A 113 21.86 -14.02 -12.67
C ASN A 113 20.74 -13.74 -13.69
N TYR A 114 19.67 -13.06 -13.25
CA TYR A 114 18.57 -12.69 -14.13
C TYR A 114 19.01 -11.64 -15.17
N VAL A 115 19.80 -10.64 -14.77
CA VAL A 115 20.35 -9.63 -15.68
C VAL A 115 21.30 -10.22 -16.69
N MET A 116 22.07 -11.25 -16.30
CA MET A 116 22.97 -11.95 -17.22
C MET A 116 22.23 -12.82 -18.25
N HIS A 117 21.06 -13.38 -17.91
CA HIS A 117 20.32 -14.31 -18.77
C HIS A 117 19.10 -13.67 -19.45
N ASN A 118 18.58 -12.58 -18.90
CA ASN A 118 17.48 -11.79 -19.43
C ASN A 118 17.72 -10.31 -19.15
N PRO A 119 18.36 -9.59 -20.06
CA PRO A 119 18.59 -8.16 -19.86
C PRO A 119 17.28 -7.39 -20.05
N LEU A 120 16.32 -7.59 -19.14
CA LEU A 120 15.26 -6.63 -18.96
C LEU A 120 15.92 -5.35 -18.46
N PRO A 121 15.87 -4.27 -19.25
CA PRO A 121 16.40 -3.01 -18.82
C PRO A 121 15.87 -2.67 -17.42
N LEU A 122 16.72 -2.13 -16.57
CA LEU A 122 16.35 -1.70 -15.21
C LEU A 122 15.13 -0.76 -15.23
N GLU A 123 14.96 -0.05 -16.35
CA GLU A 123 13.84 0.83 -16.68
C GLU A 123 12.50 0.11 -16.65
N LEU A 124 12.42 -1.10 -17.18
CA LEU A 124 11.15 -1.85 -17.22
C LEU A 124 10.68 -2.29 -15.85
N ARG A 125 11.62 -2.65 -14.97
CA ARG A 125 11.28 -2.94 -13.56
C ARG A 125 10.83 -1.68 -12.84
N THR A 126 11.48 -0.56 -13.14
CA THR A 126 11.08 0.74 -12.61
C THR A 126 9.64 1.07 -13.01
N ILE A 127 9.30 0.90 -14.29
CA ILE A 127 7.93 1.09 -14.79
C ILE A 127 6.95 0.16 -14.06
N ARG A 128 7.29 -1.13 -13.92
CA ARG A 128 6.44 -2.10 -13.21
C ARG A 128 6.19 -1.68 -11.76
N PHE A 129 7.21 -1.29 -11.01
CA PHE A 129 7.04 -0.83 -9.63
C PHE A 129 6.19 0.44 -9.52
N VAL A 130 6.29 1.35 -10.48
CA VAL A 130 5.40 2.51 -10.56
C VAL A 130 3.95 2.09 -10.81
N LEU A 131 3.71 1.19 -11.76
CA LEU A 131 2.37 0.69 -12.07
C LEU A 131 1.76 -0.07 -10.89
N ASP A 132 2.54 -0.88 -10.18
CA ASP A 132 2.11 -1.59 -8.97
C ASP A 132 1.74 -0.60 -7.85
N ALA A 133 2.55 0.43 -7.62
CA ALA A 133 2.27 1.49 -6.66
C ALA A 133 1.01 2.28 -7.00
N LEU A 134 0.81 2.60 -8.28
CA LEU A 134 -0.40 3.27 -8.77
C LEU A 134 -1.63 2.37 -8.62
N ALA A 135 -1.53 1.06 -8.86
CA ALA A 135 -2.64 0.12 -8.65
C ALA A 135 -3.07 0.08 -7.18
N ALA A 136 -2.12 0.07 -6.25
CA ALA A 136 -2.40 0.12 -4.82
C ALA A 136 -3.05 1.46 -4.42
N ALA A 137 -2.54 2.58 -4.93
CA ALA A 137 -3.10 3.91 -4.68
C ALA A 137 -4.53 4.05 -5.22
N ASP A 138 -4.82 3.53 -6.41
CA ASP A 138 -6.16 3.49 -6.99
C ASP A 138 -7.13 2.70 -6.11
N TYR A 139 -6.68 1.55 -5.59
CA TYR A 139 -7.49 0.72 -4.69
C TYR A 139 -7.83 1.47 -3.41
N ALA A 140 -6.85 2.13 -2.80
CA ALA A 140 -7.04 2.95 -1.60
C ALA A 140 -7.99 4.14 -1.88
N ALA A 141 -7.84 4.81 -3.02
CA ALA A 141 -8.71 5.91 -3.42
C ALA A 141 -10.17 5.45 -3.60
N ARG A 142 -10.40 4.29 -4.22
CA ARG A 142 -11.74 3.70 -4.35
C ARG A 142 -12.36 3.39 -2.98
N SER A 143 -11.58 2.81 -2.07
CA SER A 143 -12.06 2.53 -0.71
C SER A 143 -12.50 3.80 0.02
N PHE A 144 -11.76 4.90 -0.18
CA PHE A 144 -12.09 6.20 0.39
C PHE A 144 -13.36 6.81 -0.22
N VAL A 145 -13.52 6.73 -1.54
CA VAL A 145 -14.71 7.26 -2.23
C VAL A 145 -15.96 6.46 -1.86
N ASN A 146 -15.86 5.14 -1.79
CA ASN A 146 -16.97 4.26 -1.37
C ASN A 146 -17.47 4.58 0.04
N TYR A 147 -16.60 5.10 0.89
CA TYR A 147 -16.95 5.48 2.25
C TYR A 147 -17.69 6.81 2.35
N ARG A 148 -17.47 7.76 1.43
CA ARG A 148 -18.09 9.08 1.46
C ARG A 148 -19.42 9.09 0.72
N ASP A 149 -20.50 8.94 1.47
CA ASP A 149 -21.85 9.20 0.98
C ASP A 149 -22.10 10.70 0.91
N SER A 150 -21.81 11.33 -0.25
CA SER A 150 -22.06 12.75 -0.47
C SER A 150 -22.22 13.09 -1.95
N THR A 151 -22.89 14.21 -2.24
CA THR A 151 -23.06 14.76 -3.59
C THR A 151 -21.74 15.00 -4.34
N LYS A 152 -20.62 15.15 -3.62
CA LYS A 152 -19.27 15.29 -4.18
C LYS A 152 -18.68 13.95 -4.62
N THR A 153 -19.29 12.83 -4.26
CA THR A 153 -18.82 11.47 -4.58
C THR A 153 -18.87 11.23 -6.09
N ALA A 154 -19.88 11.71 -6.80
CA ALA A 154 -19.99 11.53 -8.26
C ALA A 154 -18.80 12.14 -9.02
N THR A 155 -18.39 13.38 -8.65
CA THR A 155 -17.20 14.03 -9.26
C THR A 155 -15.92 13.27 -8.91
N ALA A 156 -15.78 12.82 -7.66
CA ALA A 156 -14.62 12.04 -7.22
C ALA A 156 -14.53 10.70 -7.99
N TYR A 157 -15.66 10.01 -8.20
CA TYR A 157 -15.71 8.80 -9.03
C TYR A 157 -15.36 9.08 -10.48
N SER A 158 -15.86 10.17 -11.06
CA SER A 158 -15.52 10.55 -12.44
C SER A 158 -14.02 10.77 -12.60
N ASN A 159 -13.41 11.55 -11.70
CA ASN A 159 -11.99 11.80 -11.72
C ASN A 159 -11.15 10.52 -11.50
N LEU A 160 -11.57 9.67 -10.58
CA LEU A 160 -10.92 8.38 -10.32
C LEU A 160 -11.00 7.48 -11.56
N ASN A 161 -12.13 7.41 -12.24
CA ASN A 161 -12.28 6.62 -13.46
C ASN A 161 -11.39 7.13 -14.60
N ILE A 162 -11.19 8.44 -14.72
CA ILE A 162 -10.24 9.01 -15.68
C ILE A 162 -8.82 8.55 -15.36
N LEU A 163 -8.39 8.66 -14.11
CA LEU A 163 -7.04 8.21 -13.68
C LEU A 163 -6.84 6.72 -13.91
N LEU A 164 -7.86 5.91 -13.63
CA LEU A 164 -7.83 4.47 -13.89
C LEU A 164 -7.73 4.16 -15.39
N GLY A 165 -8.44 4.91 -16.22
CA GLY A 165 -8.34 4.79 -17.68
C GLY A 165 -6.93 5.08 -18.17
N ILE A 166 -6.31 6.16 -17.70
CA ILE A 166 -4.93 6.52 -18.05
C ILE A 166 -3.96 5.43 -17.57
N ARG A 167 -4.06 4.98 -16.32
CA ARG A 167 -3.20 3.91 -15.79
C ARG A 167 -3.34 2.63 -16.60
N LYS A 168 -4.57 2.25 -16.96
CA LYS A 168 -4.82 1.06 -17.78
C LYS A 168 -4.18 1.19 -19.15
N ALA A 169 -4.33 2.33 -19.81
CA ALA A 169 -3.71 2.56 -21.12
C ALA A 169 -2.19 2.41 -21.06
N VAL A 170 -1.54 3.03 -20.06
CA VAL A 170 -0.08 2.91 -19.85
C VAL A 170 0.33 1.46 -19.58
N HIS A 171 -0.46 0.73 -18.77
CA HIS A 171 -0.21 -0.68 -18.51
C HIS A 171 -0.33 -1.53 -19.77
N ASP A 172 -1.38 -1.32 -20.56
CA ASP A 172 -1.63 -2.08 -21.78
C ASP A 172 -0.54 -1.81 -22.85
N GLU A 173 -0.09 -0.56 -23.00
CA GLU A 173 1.07 -0.21 -23.83
C GLU A 173 2.36 -0.89 -23.35
N PHE A 174 2.59 -0.91 -22.05
CA PHE A 174 3.75 -1.58 -21.47
C PHE A 174 3.74 -3.09 -21.73
N VAL A 175 2.58 -3.74 -21.56
CA VAL A 175 2.42 -5.19 -21.85
C VAL A 175 2.59 -5.47 -23.35
N ALA A 176 2.00 -4.66 -24.21
CA ALA A 176 2.15 -4.79 -25.64
C ALA A 176 3.64 -4.66 -26.06
N TRP A 177 4.32 -3.65 -25.55
CA TRP A 177 5.74 -3.46 -25.81
C TRP A 177 6.59 -4.65 -25.34
N MET A 178 6.32 -5.20 -24.14
CA MET A 178 7.01 -6.39 -23.64
C MET A 178 6.80 -7.59 -24.57
N THR A 179 5.58 -7.77 -25.06
CA THR A 179 5.22 -8.87 -25.97
C THR A 179 5.95 -8.74 -27.31
N GLU A 180 5.95 -7.56 -27.91
CA GLU A 180 6.61 -7.27 -29.18
C GLU A 180 8.14 -7.48 -29.12
N ASN A 181 8.73 -7.20 -27.95
CA ASN A 181 10.16 -7.33 -27.74
C ASN A 181 10.57 -8.68 -27.14
N ASN A 182 9.66 -9.68 -27.08
CA ASN A 182 9.89 -11.00 -26.49
C ASN A 182 10.43 -10.95 -25.05
N VAL A 183 9.99 -9.95 -24.30
CA VAL A 183 10.36 -9.81 -22.90
C VAL A 183 9.44 -10.70 -22.08
N ALA A 184 9.93 -11.84 -21.59
CA ALA A 184 9.15 -12.70 -20.75
C ALA A 184 8.72 -11.97 -19.46
N PRO A 185 7.43 -12.06 -19.06
CA PRO A 185 7.02 -11.62 -17.73
C PRO A 185 7.89 -12.36 -16.70
N ALA A 186 8.40 -11.63 -15.70
CA ALA A 186 9.16 -12.24 -14.63
C ALA A 186 8.30 -13.33 -13.95
N PRO A 187 8.86 -14.52 -13.68
CA PRO A 187 8.17 -15.59 -13.00
C PRO A 187 7.72 -15.20 -11.58
#